data_b4cb75092a81af06587733de2522dee7
#
_entry.id   b4cb75092a81af06587733de2522dee7
#
_cell.length_a   1.000
_cell.length_b   1.000
_cell.length_c   1.000
_cell.angle_alpha   90.00
_cell.angle_beta   90.00
_cell.angle_gamma   90.00
#
_symmetry.space_group_name_H-M   'P 1'
#
loop_
_entity.id
_entity.type
_entity.pdbx_description
1 polymer ?
#
loop_
_entity_poly.entity_id
_entity_poly.type
_entity_poly.pdbx_seq_one_letter_code
_entity_poly.pdbx_strand_id
1 'polypeptide(L)'
;IAGFVAVLLCVVALGMVYPAAVWAISRITPQSADGNLIYQGECLVGSTQIQDGVSEGPYFFPRAEGMSNYGTSSTELEKNMQERRAAIAQREGVSEDRVPADAVTGSGSGVDSGISPVYAELQAPRVAREQGISVEEMEKLIAENTEHASLGFLGEDTVNVTTLNMSLPTPTPCS
;
A
#
# COMPACT_ATOMS: atom_id res chain seq x y z
N ILE A 1 24.43 39.55 -20.86
CA ILE A 1 25.44 38.48 -20.96
C ILE A 1 25.54 37.74 -19.61
N ALA A 2 25.77 38.44 -18.46
CA ALA A 2 25.91 37.81 -17.17
C ALA A 2 24.68 36.94 -16.76
N GLY A 3 23.46 37.48 -16.98
CA GLY A 3 22.23 36.72 -16.70
C GLY A 3 22.10 35.46 -17.55
N PHE A 4 22.47 35.52 -18.82
CA PHE A 4 22.46 34.33 -19.69
C PHE A 4 23.48 33.28 -19.23
N VAL A 5 24.67 33.69 -18.83
CA VAL A 5 25.69 32.78 -18.29
C VAL A 5 25.21 32.15 -16.97
N ALA A 6 24.60 32.93 -16.08
CA ALA A 6 24.05 32.42 -14.81
C ALA A 6 22.95 31.37 -15.06
N VAL A 7 22.02 31.62 -15.97
CA VAL A 7 20.99 30.66 -16.36
C VAL A 7 21.60 29.38 -16.92
N LEU A 8 22.58 29.52 -17.83
CA LEU A 8 23.26 28.37 -18.41
C LEU A 8 23.96 27.51 -17.35
N LEU A 9 24.65 28.15 -16.40
CA LEU A 9 25.29 27.44 -15.28
C LEU A 9 24.27 26.72 -14.38
N CYS A 10 23.14 27.37 -14.09
CA CYS A 10 22.07 26.74 -13.35
C CYS A 10 21.46 25.52 -14.09
N VAL A 11 21.25 25.62 -15.39
CA VAL A 11 20.76 24.53 -16.23
C VAL A 11 21.73 23.35 -16.20
N VAL A 12 23.02 23.58 -16.33
CA VAL A 12 24.04 22.54 -16.27
C VAL A 12 24.11 21.94 -14.87
N ALA A 13 24.16 22.76 -13.83
CA ALA A 13 24.31 22.32 -12.45
C ALA A 13 23.08 21.51 -11.98
N LEU A 14 21.87 22.03 -12.22
CA LEU A 14 20.62 21.42 -11.72
C LEU A 14 20.01 20.41 -12.70
N GLY A 15 20.27 20.56 -14.00
CA GLY A 15 19.71 19.67 -15.02
C GLY A 15 20.61 18.48 -15.38
N MET A 16 21.90 18.55 -15.11
CA MET A 16 22.85 17.49 -15.46
C MET A 16 23.65 16.99 -14.25
N VAL A 17 24.37 17.87 -13.55
CA VAL A 17 25.28 17.47 -12.48
C VAL A 17 24.51 16.93 -11.27
N TYR A 18 23.48 17.62 -10.82
CA TYR A 18 22.66 17.21 -9.69
C TYR A 18 21.93 15.87 -9.93
N PRO A 19 21.19 15.65 -11.02
CA PRO A 19 20.57 14.35 -11.28
C PRO A 19 21.58 13.21 -11.42
N ALA A 20 22.73 13.46 -12.07
CA ALA A 20 23.78 12.45 -12.17
C ALA A 20 24.37 12.08 -10.81
N ALA A 21 24.59 13.05 -9.93
CA ALA A 21 25.06 12.83 -8.56
C ALA A 21 24.03 12.04 -7.72
N VAL A 22 22.75 12.41 -7.79
CA VAL A 22 21.66 11.69 -7.10
C VAL A 22 21.57 10.25 -7.62
N TRP A 23 21.63 10.05 -8.94
CA TRP A 23 21.63 8.72 -9.52
C TRP A 23 22.83 7.88 -9.03
N ALA A 24 24.03 8.43 -9.02
CA ALA A 24 25.21 7.70 -8.53
C ALA A 24 25.10 7.32 -7.05
N ILE A 25 24.59 8.22 -6.21
CA ILE A 25 24.35 7.96 -4.78
C ILE A 25 23.27 6.89 -4.60
N SER A 26 22.20 6.92 -5.40
CA SER A 26 21.09 5.95 -5.33
C SER A 26 21.55 4.51 -5.58
N ARG A 27 22.66 4.31 -6.30
CA ARG A 27 23.24 2.96 -6.52
C ARG A 27 23.87 2.34 -5.27
N ILE A 28 23.97 3.07 -4.17
CA ILE A 28 24.36 2.49 -2.86
C ILE A 28 23.23 1.62 -2.31
N THR A 29 21.97 1.97 -2.61
CA THR A 29 20.77 1.22 -2.20
C THR A 29 19.91 0.89 -3.44
N PRO A 30 20.36 0.01 -4.32
CA PRO A 30 19.71 -0.24 -5.62
C PRO A 30 18.26 -0.71 -5.47
N GLN A 31 17.98 -1.57 -4.49
CA GLN A 31 16.63 -2.07 -4.25
C GLN A 31 15.63 -0.92 -4.01
N SER A 32 15.96 0.02 -3.13
CA SER A 32 15.11 1.19 -2.87
C SER A 32 15.05 2.15 -4.05
N ALA A 33 16.17 2.33 -4.75
CA ALA A 33 16.25 3.20 -5.92
C ALA A 33 15.43 2.69 -7.12
N ASP A 34 15.29 1.38 -7.23
CA ASP A 34 14.54 0.71 -8.29
C ASP A 34 13.09 0.38 -7.89
N GLY A 35 12.61 0.92 -6.75
CA GLY A 35 11.20 0.88 -6.33
C GLY A 35 10.83 -0.30 -5.44
N ASN A 36 11.78 -0.91 -4.72
CA ASN A 36 11.53 -2.04 -3.79
C ASN A 36 10.67 -3.16 -4.40
N LEU A 37 11.07 -3.59 -5.59
CA LEU A 37 10.35 -4.60 -6.36
C LEU A 37 10.38 -5.97 -5.67
N ILE A 38 9.25 -6.68 -5.71
CA ILE A 38 9.08 -8.02 -5.17
C ILE A 38 9.02 -9.02 -6.34
N TYR A 39 9.87 -10.05 -6.27
CA TYR A 39 9.94 -11.11 -7.27
C TYR A 39 9.59 -12.47 -6.65
N GLN A 40 8.85 -13.28 -7.38
CA GLN A 40 8.63 -14.69 -7.11
C GLN A 40 9.34 -15.51 -8.20
N GLY A 41 10.56 -15.96 -7.91
CA GLY A 41 11.43 -16.50 -8.94
C GLY A 41 11.87 -15.42 -9.94
N GLU A 42 11.55 -15.61 -11.23
CA GLU A 42 11.82 -14.62 -12.29
C GLU A 42 10.65 -13.66 -12.54
N CYS A 43 9.55 -13.86 -11.85
CA CYS A 43 8.33 -13.09 -12.07
C CYS A 43 8.25 -11.89 -11.13
N LEU A 44 7.99 -10.72 -11.68
CA LEU A 44 7.69 -9.50 -10.90
C LEU A 44 6.25 -9.58 -10.40
N VAL A 45 6.07 -9.63 -9.09
CA VAL A 45 4.74 -9.66 -8.45
C VAL A 45 4.23 -8.26 -8.16
N GLY A 46 5.11 -7.37 -7.70
CA GLY A 46 4.73 -6.02 -7.30
C GLY A 46 5.86 -5.25 -6.66
N SER A 47 5.52 -4.33 -5.80
CA SER A 47 6.43 -3.50 -5.00
C SER A 47 5.90 -3.37 -3.58
N THR A 48 6.80 -3.23 -2.60
CA THR A 48 6.37 -2.93 -1.21
C THR A 48 5.77 -1.54 -1.06
N GLN A 49 5.97 -0.65 -2.03
CA GLN A 49 5.54 0.74 -1.99
C GLN A 49 4.20 0.99 -2.69
N ILE A 50 3.74 0.04 -3.50
CA ILE A 50 2.54 0.18 -4.33
C ILE A 50 1.69 -1.06 -4.14
N GLN A 51 0.37 -0.87 -3.96
CA GLN A 51 -0.58 -1.97 -3.88
C GLN A 51 -0.54 -2.82 -5.15
N ASP A 52 -0.71 -4.12 -4.99
CA ASP A 52 -0.67 -5.12 -6.06
C ASP A 52 -1.95 -5.18 -6.93
N GLY A 53 -2.96 -4.36 -6.63
CA GLY A 53 -4.22 -4.32 -7.38
C GLY A 53 -5.11 -5.55 -7.16
N VAL A 54 -4.82 -6.38 -6.16
CA VAL A 54 -5.64 -7.55 -5.83
C VAL A 54 -7.04 -7.11 -5.39
N SER A 55 -8.05 -7.54 -6.13
CA SER A 55 -9.46 -7.22 -5.88
C SER A 55 -10.35 -8.46 -5.73
N GLU A 56 -9.80 -9.65 -6.00
CA GLU A 56 -10.53 -10.93 -5.94
C GLU A 56 -9.64 -12.05 -5.38
N GLY A 57 -10.27 -13.11 -4.88
CA GLY A 57 -9.57 -14.32 -4.41
C GLY A 57 -9.28 -14.36 -2.92
N PRO A 58 -8.49 -15.37 -2.48
CA PRO A 58 -8.23 -15.67 -1.08
C PRO A 58 -7.15 -14.78 -0.47
N TYR A 59 -7.18 -13.49 -0.74
CA TYR A 59 -6.16 -12.51 -0.40
C TYR A 59 -6.70 -11.41 0.49
N PHE A 60 -5.78 -10.67 1.13
CA PHE A 60 -6.08 -9.39 1.73
C PHE A 60 -6.27 -8.33 0.64
N PHE A 61 -7.27 -7.50 0.82
CA PHE A 61 -7.55 -6.41 -0.09
C PHE A 61 -7.02 -5.09 0.45
N PRO A 62 -6.39 -4.28 -0.43
CA PRO A 62 -5.89 -2.97 -0.06
C PRO A 62 -7.05 -1.99 0.19
N ARG A 63 -6.71 -0.74 0.45
CA ARG A 63 -7.67 0.38 0.48
C ARG A 63 -8.28 0.56 -0.91
N ALA A 64 -9.42 1.23 -0.94
CA ALA A 64 -10.12 1.51 -2.20
C ALA A 64 -9.20 2.23 -3.20
N GLU A 65 -9.21 1.75 -4.44
CA GLU A 65 -8.47 2.35 -5.54
C GLU A 65 -8.95 3.76 -5.90
N GLY A 66 -8.07 4.53 -6.51
CA GLY A 66 -8.31 5.86 -7.01
C GLY A 66 -8.00 6.95 -5.98
N MET A 67 -7.48 8.07 -6.47
CA MET A 67 -7.18 9.23 -5.65
C MET A 67 -8.46 9.82 -5.04
N SER A 68 -8.43 10.05 -3.74
CA SER A 68 -9.51 10.69 -3.01
C SER A 68 -9.16 12.16 -2.72
N ASN A 69 -9.50 13.04 -3.65
CA ASN A 69 -9.35 14.49 -3.51
C ASN A 69 -10.69 15.21 -3.34
N TYR A 70 -11.67 14.53 -2.76
CA TYR A 70 -12.95 15.10 -2.40
C TYR A 70 -12.81 16.06 -1.21
N GLY A 71 -13.60 17.13 -1.23
CA GLY A 71 -13.75 17.98 -0.04
C GLY A 71 -14.46 17.23 1.10
N THR A 72 -14.18 17.62 2.35
CA THR A 72 -14.77 16.98 3.55
C THR A 72 -16.30 17.05 3.63
N SER A 73 -16.92 17.95 2.90
CA SER A 73 -18.38 18.13 2.80
C SER A 73 -18.99 17.57 1.50
N SER A 74 -18.23 16.75 0.76
CA SER A 74 -18.71 16.16 -0.50
C SER A 74 -19.75 15.07 -0.23
N THR A 75 -20.94 15.24 -0.77
CA THR A 75 -22.02 14.23 -0.72
C THR A 75 -21.67 12.98 -1.52
N GLU A 76 -20.84 13.13 -2.55
CA GLU A 76 -20.33 12.01 -3.35
C GLU A 76 -19.34 11.17 -2.54
N LEU A 77 -18.46 11.82 -1.76
CA LEU A 77 -17.56 11.11 -0.85
C LEU A 77 -18.37 10.30 0.16
N GLU A 78 -19.36 10.90 0.79
CA GLU A 78 -20.20 10.22 1.78
C GLU A 78 -20.91 9.00 1.17
N LYS A 79 -21.50 9.15 -0.02
CA LYS A 79 -22.14 8.06 -0.73
C LYS A 79 -21.16 6.92 -1.05
N ASN A 80 -19.98 7.25 -1.58
CA ASN A 80 -18.95 6.26 -1.91
C ASN A 80 -18.47 5.52 -0.65
N MET A 81 -18.31 6.22 0.48
CA MET A 81 -17.93 5.59 1.75
C MET A 81 -19.01 4.64 2.26
N GLN A 82 -20.29 4.99 2.15
CA GLN A 82 -21.42 4.13 2.55
C GLN A 82 -21.50 2.87 1.69
N GLU A 83 -21.40 3.01 0.36
CA GLU A 83 -21.40 1.89 -0.58
C GLU A 83 -20.24 0.92 -0.32
N ARG A 84 -19.02 1.45 -0.10
CA ARG A 84 -17.84 0.65 0.24
C ARG A 84 -18.01 -0.06 1.58
N ARG A 85 -18.55 0.63 2.59
CA ARG A 85 -18.81 0.05 3.91
C ARG A 85 -19.75 -1.14 3.82
N ALA A 86 -20.86 -1.01 3.12
CA ALA A 86 -21.81 -2.09 2.92
C ALA A 86 -21.19 -3.27 2.17
N ALA A 87 -20.40 -3.00 1.12
CA ALA A 87 -19.72 -4.04 0.35
C ALA A 87 -18.68 -4.81 1.18
N ILE A 88 -17.87 -4.10 1.99
CA ILE A 88 -16.88 -4.72 2.87
C ILE A 88 -17.57 -5.53 3.96
N ALA A 89 -18.61 -4.98 4.61
CA ALA A 89 -19.37 -5.68 5.64
C ALA A 89 -19.99 -6.98 5.10
N GLN A 90 -20.53 -6.96 3.89
CA GLN A 90 -21.07 -8.14 3.22
C GLN A 90 -19.97 -9.16 2.91
N ARG A 91 -18.84 -8.72 2.36
CA ARG A 91 -17.70 -9.59 2.00
C ARG A 91 -17.12 -10.30 3.22
N GLU A 92 -16.89 -9.57 4.30
CA GLU A 92 -16.28 -10.10 5.51
C GLU A 92 -17.29 -10.75 6.47
N GLY A 93 -18.60 -10.65 6.21
CA GLY A 93 -19.65 -11.22 7.04
C GLY A 93 -19.80 -10.54 8.41
N VAL A 94 -19.57 -9.25 8.47
CA VAL A 94 -19.65 -8.43 9.69
C VAL A 94 -20.70 -7.34 9.58
N SER A 95 -21.04 -6.69 10.70
CA SER A 95 -21.89 -5.49 10.69
C SER A 95 -21.12 -4.26 10.20
N GLU A 96 -21.79 -3.31 9.57
CA GLU A 96 -21.19 -2.10 8.97
C GLU A 96 -20.44 -1.22 9.99
N ASP A 97 -20.85 -1.22 11.25
CA ASP A 97 -20.21 -0.48 12.34
C ASP A 97 -18.82 -1.02 12.70
N ARG A 98 -18.52 -2.28 12.33
CA ARG A 98 -17.20 -2.88 12.52
C ARG A 98 -16.20 -2.52 11.42
N VAL A 99 -16.65 -1.99 10.29
CA VAL A 99 -15.76 -1.62 9.18
C VAL A 99 -15.01 -0.34 9.53
N PRO A 100 -13.66 -0.39 9.62
CA PRO A 100 -12.87 0.77 10.03
C PRO A 100 -12.86 1.86 8.96
N ALA A 101 -12.53 3.09 9.39
CA ALA A 101 -12.62 4.27 8.53
C ALA A 101 -11.63 4.23 7.35
N ASP A 102 -10.42 3.69 7.55
CA ASP A 102 -9.41 3.57 6.50
C ASP A 102 -9.83 2.61 5.38
N ALA A 103 -10.60 1.57 5.70
CA ALA A 103 -11.12 0.62 4.72
C ALA A 103 -12.04 1.27 3.67
N VAL A 104 -12.78 2.32 4.06
CA VAL A 104 -13.75 2.99 3.19
C VAL A 104 -13.22 4.27 2.53
N THR A 105 -12.07 4.78 2.99
CA THR A 105 -11.43 5.96 2.42
C THR A 105 -10.33 5.56 1.44
N GLY A 106 -10.29 6.22 0.27
CA GLY A 106 -9.18 6.07 -0.67
C GLY A 106 -7.88 6.65 -0.11
N SER A 107 -6.75 6.15 -0.55
CA SER A 107 -5.45 6.75 -0.23
C SER A 107 -5.22 8.04 -1.03
N GLY A 108 -4.36 8.93 -0.54
CA GLY A 108 -4.01 10.15 -1.25
C GLY A 108 -3.30 9.90 -2.59
N SER A 109 -2.51 8.84 -2.68
CA SER A 109 -1.84 8.40 -3.91
C SER A 109 -2.76 7.57 -4.83
N GLY A 110 -3.77 6.91 -4.26
CA GLY A 110 -4.61 5.93 -4.95
C GLY A 110 -3.96 4.55 -5.16
N VAL A 111 -2.73 4.37 -4.66
CA VAL A 111 -1.93 3.15 -4.87
C VAL A 111 -1.18 2.72 -3.59
N ASP A 112 -1.63 3.17 -2.42
CA ASP A 112 -1.01 2.85 -1.14
C ASP A 112 -1.17 1.35 -0.80
N SER A 113 -0.06 0.67 -0.52
CA SER A 113 -0.03 -0.74 -0.12
C SER A 113 -0.40 -0.97 1.35
N GLY A 114 -0.52 0.10 2.15
CA GLY A 114 -0.76 0.05 3.58
C GLY A 114 -2.23 0.04 3.96
N ILE A 115 -2.59 -0.83 4.90
CA ILE A 115 -3.90 -0.84 5.59
C ILE A 115 -3.68 -0.79 7.10
N SER A 116 -4.71 -0.39 7.86
CA SER A 116 -4.62 -0.46 9.31
C SER A 116 -4.58 -1.90 9.80
N PRO A 117 -3.92 -2.20 10.95
CA PRO A 117 -3.99 -3.51 11.58
C PRO A 117 -5.45 -3.97 11.83
N VAL A 118 -6.32 -3.03 12.22
CA VAL A 118 -7.76 -3.32 12.44
C VAL A 118 -8.43 -3.79 11.15
N TYR A 119 -8.08 -3.21 9.99
CA TYR A 119 -8.65 -3.65 8.73
C TYR A 119 -8.06 -5.00 8.28
N ALA A 120 -6.80 -5.28 8.56
CA ALA A 120 -6.21 -6.59 8.31
C ALA A 120 -6.87 -7.67 9.18
N GLU A 121 -7.05 -7.42 10.49
CA GLU A 121 -7.73 -8.31 11.43
C GLU A 121 -9.19 -8.59 11.03
N LEU A 122 -9.90 -7.58 10.49
CA LEU A 122 -11.25 -7.75 9.98
C LEU A 122 -11.32 -8.77 8.83
N GLN A 123 -10.31 -8.81 7.97
CA GLN A 123 -10.22 -9.70 6.81
C GLN A 123 -9.68 -11.10 7.19
N ALA A 124 -8.94 -11.22 8.29
CA ALA A 124 -8.24 -12.43 8.69
C ALA A 124 -9.11 -13.68 8.74
N PRO A 125 -10.34 -13.68 9.29
CA PRO A 125 -11.18 -14.90 9.34
C PRO A 125 -11.56 -15.42 7.96
N ARG A 126 -11.80 -14.55 6.99
CA ARG A 126 -12.10 -14.94 5.60
C ARG A 126 -10.87 -15.53 4.94
N VAL A 127 -9.75 -14.80 4.98
CA VAL A 127 -8.51 -15.21 4.31
C VAL A 127 -7.97 -16.51 4.93
N ALA A 128 -7.96 -16.64 6.25
CA ALA A 128 -7.54 -17.87 6.95
C ALA A 128 -8.33 -19.11 6.50
N ARG A 129 -9.67 -18.98 6.43
CA ARG A 129 -10.54 -20.04 5.94
C ARG A 129 -10.23 -20.42 4.49
N GLU A 130 -10.02 -19.45 3.63
CA GLU A 130 -9.75 -19.66 2.20
C GLU A 130 -8.34 -20.18 1.94
N GLN A 131 -7.37 -19.82 2.78
CA GLN A 131 -5.99 -20.31 2.73
C GLN A 131 -5.80 -21.65 3.47
N GLY A 132 -6.80 -22.10 4.24
CA GLY A 132 -6.77 -23.39 4.96
C GLY A 132 -5.85 -23.39 6.19
N ILE A 133 -5.63 -22.24 6.81
CA ILE A 133 -4.85 -22.07 8.07
C ILE A 133 -5.73 -21.57 9.20
N SER A 134 -5.22 -21.62 10.43
CA SER A 134 -5.92 -21.10 11.61
C SER A 134 -5.91 -19.55 11.62
N VAL A 135 -6.87 -18.97 12.35
CA VAL A 135 -6.91 -17.49 12.52
C VAL A 135 -5.69 -17.04 13.32
N GLU A 136 -5.25 -17.81 14.31
CA GLU A 136 -4.05 -17.50 15.11
C GLU A 136 -2.77 -17.48 14.28
N GLU A 137 -2.67 -18.35 13.28
CA GLU A 137 -1.55 -18.36 12.34
C GLU A 137 -1.62 -17.15 11.39
N MET A 138 -2.83 -16.78 10.97
CA MET A 138 -3.06 -15.58 10.17
C MET A 138 -2.71 -14.29 10.91
N GLU A 139 -3.11 -14.18 12.20
CA GLU A 139 -2.75 -13.03 13.06
C GLU A 139 -1.24 -12.89 13.21
N LYS A 140 -0.52 -13.99 13.24
CA LYS A 140 0.94 -14.01 13.28
C LYS A 140 1.55 -13.45 11.98
N LEU A 141 1.02 -13.86 10.83
CA LEU A 141 1.45 -13.32 9.53
C LEU A 141 1.16 -11.82 9.42
N ILE A 142 0.01 -11.36 9.92
CA ILE A 142 -0.32 -9.93 9.99
C ILE A 142 0.71 -9.19 10.84
N ALA A 143 1.03 -9.69 12.04
CA ALA A 143 2.01 -9.07 12.93
C ALA A 143 3.41 -9.00 12.30
N GLU A 144 3.85 -10.04 11.60
CA GLU A 144 5.14 -10.09 10.90
C GLU A 144 5.23 -9.11 9.73
N ASN A 145 4.09 -8.73 9.13
CA ASN A 145 4.00 -7.76 8.03
C ASN A 145 3.49 -6.39 8.47
N THR A 146 3.49 -6.12 9.79
CA THR A 146 3.12 -4.82 10.36
C THR A 146 4.36 -3.96 10.54
N GLU A 147 4.38 -2.83 9.88
CA GLU A 147 5.36 -1.77 10.08
C GLU A 147 4.90 -0.87 11.22
N HIS A 148 5.69 -0.79 12.28
CA HIS A 148 5.37 0.04 13.45
C HIS A 148 5.77 1.50 13.24
N ALA A 149 5.05 2.39 13.92
CA ALA A 149 5.35 3.81 13.95
C ALA A 149 6.85 4.07 14.25
N SER A 150 7.50 4.86 13.41
CA SER A 150 8.92 5.19 13.55
C SER A 150 9.19 5.84 14.91
N LEU A 151 10.24 5.40 15.61
CA LEU A 151 10.58 5.83 16.97
C LEU A 151 9.45 5.61 18.02
N GLY A 152 8.41 4.83 17.67
CA GLY A 152 7.27 4.53 18.53
C GLY A 152 6.22 5.65 18.65
N PHE A 153 6.36 6.76 17.92
CA PHE A 153 5.41 7.88 17.96
C PHE A 153 5.26 8.65 16.64
N LEU A 154 6.06 8.36 15.63
CA LEU A 154 5.97 9.02 14.33
C LEU A 154 5.25 8.12 13.32
N GLY A 155 4.02 8.46 13.00
CA GLY A 155 3.14 7.71 12.12
C GLY A 155 2.21 6.77 12.88
N GLU A 156 1.56 5.90 12.16
CA GLU A 156 0.66 4.85 12.66
C GLU A 156 1.19 3.48 12.22
N ASP A 157 0.83 2.44 12.96
CA ASP A 157 1.13 1.07 12.57
C ASP A 157 0.37 0.72 11.28
N THR A 158 1.07 0.14 10.33
CA THR A 158 0.55 -0.14 8.99
C THR A 158 0.92 -1.55 8.56
N VAL A 159 -0.04 -2.30 8.04
CA VAL A 159 0.17 -3.62 7.45
C VAL A 159 0.34 -3.46 5.95
N ASN A 160 1.46 -3.94 5.42
CA ASN A 160 1.70 -3.94 3.98
C ASN A 160 0.99 -5.13 3.33
N VAL A 161 -0.04 -4.84 2.52
CA VAL A 161 -0.89 -5.87 1.91
C VAL A 161 -0.12 -6.71 0.89
N THR A 162 0.78 -6.08 0.13
CA THR A 162 1.55 -6.80 -0.89
C THR A 162 2.48 -7.84 -0.27
N THR A 163 3.23 -7.47 0.77
CA THR A 163 4.11 -8.43 1.48
C THR A 163 3.32 -9.47 2.25
N LEU A 164 2.19 -9.09 2.86
CA LEU A 164 1.31 -10.01 3.57
C LEU A 164 0.74 -11.07 2.63
N ASN A 165 0.22 -10.68 1.46
CA ASN A 165 -0.29 -11.60 0.45
C ASN A 165 0.79 -12.54 -0.10
N MET A 166 2.03 -12.07 -0.18
CA MET A 166 3.18 -12.92 -0.56
C MET A 166 3.59 -13.90 0.53
N SER A 167 3.26 -13.65 1.79
CA SER A 167 3.55 -14.53 2.93
C SER A 167 2.51 -15.62 3.14
N LEU A 168 1.40 -15.60 2.39
CA LEU A 168 0.33 -16.58 2.48
C LEU A 168 0.77 -17.95 1.94
N PRO A 169 0.18 -19.08 2.40
CA PRO A 169 0.45 -20.42 1.87
C PRO A 169 0.26 -20.52 0.35
N THR A 170 -0.75 -19.83 -0.17
CA THR A 170 -0.96 -19.65 -1.61
C THR A 170 -0.81 -18.17 -1.92
N PRO A 171 0.41 -17.70 -2.23
CA PRO A 171 0.65 -16.30 -2.51
C PRO A 171 -0.02 -15.83 -3.79
N THR A 172 -0.12 -14.51 -3.97
CA THR A 172 -0.64 -13.92 -5.21
C THR A 172 0.11 -14.45 -6.42
N PRO A 173 -0.59 -14.92 -7.46
CA PRO A 173 0.06 -15.39 -8.67
C PRO A 173 0.74 -14.25 -9.41
N CYS A 174 1.68 -14.61 -10.24
CA CYS A 174 2.26 -13.69 -11.21
C CYS A 174 1.19 -13.18 -12.18
N SER A 175 1.09 -11.89 -12.35
CA SER A 175 0.23 -11.24 -13.35
C SER A 175 0.92 -11.15 -14.72
#